data_435a4746fe54c1d0b37e464178e69146
#
_entry.id   435a4746fe54c1d0b37e464178e69146
#
_cell.length_a   1.000
_cell.length_b   1.000
_cell.length_c   1.000
_cell.angle_alpha   90.00
_cell.angle_beta   90.00
_cell.angle_gamma   90.00
#
_symmetry.space_group_name_H-M   'P 1'
#
loop_
_entity.id
_entity.type
_entity.pdbx_description
1 polymer ?
#
loop_
_entity_poly.entity_id
_entity_poly.type
_entity_poly.pdbx_seq_one_letter_code
_entity_poly.pdbx_strand_id
1 'polypeptide(L)'
;MATEAIVNDRKEIFGWAMYDWANSAFSTTVGTVFLGPYVASLARTAAEAAGTSTVSFFGIPVAPDSFLPYCISFSVGMQVLVLPILGAIADYSHLRKRMMQIFATIGALATIMMFLLTGGLWWLGGVLFIIANLSFGAAIVFYNAYLPDIASEEERDRVSSYGWAMGYMGGGILLALNLAFFIFSEDIGVPGDLAVRINLASAGLWWIGFAFFTWARLRPRHAAKALPAGETYVSIGFKQLKKTFSEVRHFPETMKFLLAYFLYNDGIQTVIAVAATFAAAPVIQGGLEQDQTTLTAVILMIQFMAFFGALFWGKLAGWIGAKQSVIVSLVIWAGVVIYAYGGLKGDSVTAQFFILGVFIALVMGGSQAISRSLFAQMIPRGKEAEFFAFYEISERGTSWIGPLVFGLANQIFGNLRIAILALIFFFIMGLILLPFVNVQKAIGDAKRYGENNSSGAQV
;
A
#
# COMPACT_ATOMS: atom_id res chain seq x y z
N MET A 1 11.43 -35.78 8.83
CA MET A 1 10.27 -35.46 9.68
C MET A 1 9.84 -34.04 9.34
N ALA A 2 8.73 -33.85 8.67
CA ALA A 2 8.17 -32.52 8.44
C ALA A 2 7.68 -32.01 9.81
N THR A 3 8.33 -30.98 10.32
CA THR A 3 7.83 -30.25 11.49
C THR A 3 6.48 -29.65 11.06
N GLU A 4 5.39 -30.13 11.68
CA GLU A 4 4.06 -29.51 11.50
C GLU A 4 4.21 -27.99 11.68
N ALA A 5 3.68 -27.24 10.72
CA ALA A 5 3.72 -25.79 10.78
C ALA A 5 2.93 -25.34 12.02
N ILE A 6 3.63 -24.83 13.04
CA ILE A 6 2.98 -24.29 14.25
C ILE A 6 2.23 -23.03 13.80
N VAL A 7 0.92 -23.14 13.74
CA VAL A 7 0.01 -22.01 13.44
C VAL A 7 -0.25 -21.23 14.73
N ASN A 8 -0.46 -19.94 14.62
CA ASN A 8 -0.72 -19.01 15.74
C ASN A 8 0.44 -18.84 16.73
N ASP A 9 1.70 -19.08 16.29
CA ASP A 9 2.88 -18.77 17.12
C ASP A 9 3.02 -17.25 17.29
N ARG A 10 2.85 -16.78 18.53
CA ARG A 10 2.91 -15.33 18.87
C ARG A 10 4.25 -14.68 18.49
N LYS A 11 5.37 -15.42 18.56
CA LYS A 11 6.69 -14.89 18.21
C LYS A 11 6.84 -14.72 16.70
N GLU A 12 6.31 -15.65 15.93
CA GLU A 12 6.31 -15.58 14.46
C GLU A 12 5.36 -14.49 13.98
N ILE A 13 4.14 -14.40 14.53
CA ILE A 13 3.16 -13.33 14.25
C ILE A 13 3.74 -11.95 14.56
N PHE A 14 4.38 -11.79 15.73
CA PHE A 14 5.04 -10.52 16.07
C PHE A 14 6.17 -10.21 15.06
N GLY A 15 7.00 -11.20 14.72
CA GLY A 15 8.05 -11.03 13.71
C GLY A 15 7.48 -10.66 12.33
N TRP A 16 6.36 -11.22 11.94
CA TRP A 16 5.64 -10.89 10.73
C TRP A 16 5.12 -9.43 10.77
N ALA A 17 4.43 -9.04 11.84
CA ALA A 17 3.91 -7.67 12.00
C ALA A 17 5.01 -6.59 12.06
N MET A 18 6.21 -6.94 12.53
CA MET A 18 7.38 -6.04 12.50
C MET A 18 7.84 -5.70 11.08
N TYR A 19 7.42 -6.43 10.06
CA TYR A 19 7.69 -6.04 8.68
C TYR A 19 6.82 -4.85 8.24
N ASP A 20 5.54 -4.82 8.62
CA ASP A 20 4.67 -3.65 8.38
C ASP A 20 5.19 -2.42 9.14
N TRP A 21 5.64 -2.59 10.39
CA TRP A 21 6.35 -1.53 11.13
C TRP A 21 7.56 -0.98 10.36
N ALA A 22 8.36 -1.88 9.79
CA ALA A 22 9.60 -1.53 9.09
C ALA A 22 9.33 -0.79 7.78
N ASN A 23 8.49 -1.36 6.92
CA ASN A 23 8.32 -0.89 5.54
C ASN A 23 7.41 0.33 5.40
N SER A 24 6.51 0.57 6.36
CA SER A 24 5.63 1.74 6.35
C SER A 24 6.38 3.06 6.40
N ALA A 25 7.62 3.07 6.90
CA ALA A 25 8.51 4.22 6.85
C ALA A 25 8.77 4.72 5.43
N PHE A 26 8.91 3.81 4.45
CA PHE A 26 9.08 4.18 3.06
C PHE A 26 7.83 4.88 2.50
N SER A 27 6.65 4.31 2.70
CA SER A 27 5.41 4.89 2.17
C SER A 27 5.08 6.24 2.80
N THR A 28 5.27 6.40 4.11
CA THR A 28 4.93 7.66 4.82
C THR A 28 5.96 8.75 4.59
N THR A 29 7.23 8.48 4.89
CA THR A 29 8.30 9.49 4.83
C THR A 29 8.69 9.81 3.38
N VAL A 30 8.94 8.77 2.57
CA VAL A 30 9.45 8.95 1.21
C VAL A 30 8.30 9.18 0.24
N GLY A 31 7.34 8.26 0.20
CA GLY A 31 6.26 8.28 -0.80
C GLY A 31 5.29 9.44 -0.64
N THR A 32 5.01 9.87 0.60
CA THR A 32 3.97 10.86 0.86
C THR A 32 4.52 12.25 1.14
N VAL A 33 5.61 12.39 1.93
CA VAL A 33 5.95 13.71 2.49
C VAL A 33 7.17 14.35 1.84
N PHE A 34 8.33 13.67 1.82
CA PHE A 34 9.58 14.36 1.54
C PHE A 34 10.08 14.27 0.09
N LEU A 35 9.96 13.13 -0.58
CA LEU A 35 10.64 12.93 -1.87
C LEU A 35 10.03 13.79 -2.99
N GLY A 36 8.71 13.86 -3.08
CA GLY A 36 8.01 14.57 -4.15
C GLY A 36 8.40 16.03 -4.24
N PRO A 37 8.16 16.83 -3.19
CA PRO A 37 8.56 18.25 -3.15
C PRO A 37 10.05 18.46 -3.35
N TYR A 38 10.89 17.58 -2.80
CA TYR A 38 12.34 17.72 -2.89
C TYR A 38 12.86 17.51 -4.32
N VAL A 39 12.45 16.43 -4.98
CA VAL A 39 12.84 16.16 -6.38
C VAL A 39 12.32 17.25 -7.32
N ALA A 40 11.09 17.72 -7.11
CA ALA A 40 10.53 18.83 -7.89
C ALA A 40 11.34 20.12 -7.69
N SER A 41 11.79 20.43 -6.48
CA SER A 41 12.66 21.58 -6.19
C SER A 41 14.01 21.48 -6.90
N LEU A 42 14.69 20.33 -6.81
CA LEU A 42 15.95 20.10 -7.51
C LEU A 42 15.79 20.22 -9.03
N ALA A 43 14.70 19.67 -9.59
CA ALA A 43 14.42 19.74 -11.01
C ALA A 43 14.12 21.17 -11.47
N ARG A 44 13.39 21.97 -10.67
CA ARG A 44 13.17 23.41 -10.96
C ARG A 44 14.47 24.17 -10.99
N THR A 45 15.33 24.02 -9.98
CA THR A 45 16.65 24.67 -9.94
C THR A 45 17.49 24.28 -11.17
N ALA A 46 17.44 23.03 -11.61
CA ALA A 46 18.14 22.58 -12.81
C ALA A 46 17.57 23.18 -14.10
N ALA A 47 16.25 23.31 -14.22
CA ALA A 47 15.57 23.94 -15.35
C ALA A 47 15.91 25.45 -15.43
N GLU A 48 15.87 26.16 -14.30
CA GLU A 48 16.21 27.58 -14.21
C GLU A 48 17.67 27.83 -14.59
N ALA A 49 18.59 26.98 -14.10
CA ALA A 49 20.00 27.06 -14.47
C ALA A 49 20.26 26.84 -15.97
N ALA A 50 19.39 26.07 -16.63
CA ALA A 50 19.42 25.86 -18.08
C ALA A 50 18.65 26.92 -18.88
N GLY A 51 18.01 27.90 -18.21
CA GLY A 51 17.17 28.92 -18.86
C GLY A 51 15.88 28.36 -19.48
N THR A 52 15.36 27.24 -18.93
CA THR A 52 14.18 26.54 -19.43
C THR A 52 13.12 26.38 -18.34
N SER A 53 11.88 26.10 -18.73
CA SER A 53 10.80 25.75 -17.78
C SER A 53 10.66 24.23 -17.56
N THR A 54 11.45 23.40 -18.27
CA THR A 54 11.41 21.95 -18.23
C THR A 54 12.80 21.37 -18.07
N VAL A 55 12.90 20.19 -17.48
CA VAL A 55 14.11 19.39 -17.46
C VAL A 55 14.09 18.35 -18.58
N SER A 56 15.26 17.96 -19.10
CA SER A 56 15.35 16.93 -20.13
C SER A 56 15.69 15.59 -19.51
N PHE A 57 14.78 14.61 -19.63
CA PHE A 57 14.99 13.23 -19.19
C PHE A 57 15.00 12.30 -20.42
N PHE A 58 16.16 11.75 -20.77
CA PHE A 58 16.39 10.99 -22.01
C PHE A 58 15.94 11.73 -23.29
N GLY A 59 16.13 13.06 -23.35
CA GLY A 59 15.73 13.88 -24.49
C GLY A 59 14.25 14.30 -24.49
N ILE A 60 13.46 13.85 -23.53
CA ILE A 60 12.05 14.22 -23.40
C ILE A 60 11.94 15.40 -22.43
N PRO A 61 11.32 16.53 -22.81
CA PRO A 61 11.09 17.64 -21.91
C PRO A 61 10.01 17.29 -20.90
N VAL A 62 10.31 17.42 -19.60
CA VAL A 62 9.42 17.08 -18.48
C VAL A 62 9.30 18.28 -17.56
N ALA A 63 8.09 18.64 -17.16
CA ALA A 63 7.88 19.66 -16.14
C ALA A 63 8.41 19.13 -14.78
N PRO A 64 9.13 19.94 -13.98
CA PRO A 64 9.72 19.52 -12.72
C PRO A 64 8.76 18.80 -11.78
N ASP A 65 7.54 19.32 -11.63
CA ASP A 65 6.51 18.75 -10.74
C ASP A 65 5.86 17.47 -11.29
N SER A 66 6.02 17.18 -12.59
CA SER A 66 5.47 15.97 -13.23
C SER A 66 6.45 14.80 -13.24
N PHE A 67 7.72 15.03 -12.98
CA PHE A 67 8.75 14.00 -13.10
C PHE A 67 8.53 12.82 -12.16
N LEU A 68 8.36 13.07 -10.86
CA LEU A 68 8.14 12.00 -9.89
C LEU A 68 6.78 11.28 -10.10
N PRO A 69 5.65 11.96 -10.36
CA PRO A 69 4.42 11.31 -10.81
C PRO A 69 4.60 10.34 -11.98
N TYR A 70 5.40 10.68 -13.00
CA TYR A 70 5.71 9.73 -14.08
C TYR A 70 6.52 8.53 -13.60
N CYS A 71 7.48 8.74 -12.71
CA CYS A 71 8.25 7.64 -12.09
C CYS A 71 7.35 6.71 -11.25
N ILE A 72 6.39 7.26 -10.51
CA ILE A 72 5.38 6.50 -9.76
C ILE A 72 4.57 5.64 -10.73
N SER A 73 3.99 6.25 -11.77
CA SER A 73 3.18 5.55 -12.78
C SER A 73 3.97 4.44 -13.48
N PHE A 74 5.22 4.72 -13.85
CA PHE A 74 6.10 3.73 -14.48
C PHE A 74 6.40 2.56 -13.53
N SER A 75 6.72 2.84 -12.26
CA SER A 75 7.02 1.78 -11.27
C SER A 75 5.80 0.91 -10.99
N VAL A 76 4.60 1.48 -10.92
CA VAL A 76 3.33 0.75 -10.76
C VAL A 76 3.05 -0.11 -12.01
N GLY A 77 3.24 0.43 -13.22
CA GLY A 77 3.11 -0.34 -14.45
C GLY A 77 4.07 -1.53 -14.50
N MET A 78 5.31 -1.34 -14.05
CA MET A 78 6.29 -2.44 -13.90
C MET A 78 5.84 -3.47 -12.88
N GLN A 79 5.25 -3.06 -11.76
CA GLN A 79 4.71 -3.98 -10.75
C GLN A 79 3.63 -4.89 -11.35
N VAL A 80 2.71 -4.36 -12.15
CA VAL A 80 1.65 -5.15 -12.82
C VAL A 80 2.23 -6.32 -13.63
N LEU A 81 3.39 -6.12 -14.27
CA LEU A 81 4.05 -7.15 -15.07
C LEU A 81 4.90 -8.10 -14.22
N VAL A 82 5.64 -7.57 -13.25
CA VAL A 82 6.69 -8.28 -12.52
C VAL A 82 6.14 -9.07 -11.34
N LEU A 83 5.19 -8.52 -10.57
CA LEU A 83 4.74 -9.16 -9.32
C LEU A 83 4.09 -10.54 -9.53
N PRO A 84 3.24 -10.78 -10.56
CA PRO A 84 2.68 -12.12 -10.77
C PRO A 84 3.74 -13.18 -11.09
N ILE A 85 4.79 -12.79 -11.84
CA ILE A 85 5.90 -13.69 -12.16
C ILE A 85 6.67 -14.05 -10.88
N LEU A 86 6.98 -13.06 -10.06
CA LEU A 86 7.67 -13.26 -8.79
C LEU A 86 6.84 -14.10 -7.80
N GLY A 87 5.53 -13.85 -7.74
CA GLY A 87 4.62 -14.66 -6.94
C GLY A 87 4.61 -16.13 -7.36
N ALA A 88 4.50 -16.38 -8.67
CA ALA A 88 4.55 -17.73 -9.20
C ALA A 88 5.89 -18.43 -8.93
N ILE A 89 7.02 -17.72 -9.06
CA ILE A 89 8.35 -18.25 -8.71
C ILE A 89 8.42 -18.64 -7.23
N ALA A 90 7.87 -17.81 -6.36
CA ALA A 90 7.89 -18.05 -4.91
C ALA A 90 7.13 -19.32 -4.49
N ASP A 91 6.02 -19.63 -5.17
CA ASP A 91 5.20 -20.82 -4.87
C ASP A 91 5.88 -22.13 -5.33
N TYR A 92 6.81 -22.06 -6.30
CA TYR A 92 7.63 -23.20 -6.74
C TYR A 92 9.01 -23.28 -6.07
N SER A 93 9.32 -22.41 -5.14
CA SER A 93 10.64 -22.35 -4.54
C SER A 93 10.58 -22.26 -3.01
N HIS A 94 11.62 -22.80 -2.33
CA HIS A 94 11.84 -22.55 -0.92
C HIS A 94 12.35 -21.12 -0.63
N LEU A 95 12.31 -20.25 -1.65
CA LEU A 95 12.96 -18.95 -1.64
C LEU A 95 12.06 -17.81 -1.17
N ARG A 96 10.77 -18.07 -0.81
CA ARG A 96 9.80 -17.03 -0.38
C ARG A 96 10.43 -16.05 0.62
N LYS A 97 11.04 -16.59 1.70
CA LYS A 97 11.72 -15.76 2.69
C LYS A 97 12.93 -15.03 2.12
N ARG A 98 13.77 -15.70 1.32
CA ARG A 98 14.96 -15.08 0.70
C ARG A 98 14.57 -13.99 -0.30
N MET A 99 13.54 -14.21 -1.11
CA MET A 99 13.05 -13.22 -2.06
C MET A 99 12.54 -11.97 -1.32
N MET A 100 11.75 -12.14 -0.24
CA MET A 100 11.36 -11.03 0.62
C MET A 100 12.58 -10.27 1.17
N GLN A 101 13.60 -10.98 1.66
CA GLN A 101 14.84 -10.37 2.17
C GLN A 101 15.60 -9.60 1.08
N ILE A 102 15.77 -10.18 -0.09
CA ILE A 102 16.49 -9.55 -1.23
C ILE A 102 15.77 -8.26 -1.64
N PHE A 103 14.46 -8.33 -1.90
CA PHE A 103 13.72 -7.16 -2.36
C PHE A 103 13.61 -6.09 -1.25
N ALA A 104 13.38 -6.47 0.01
CA ALA A 104 13.42 -5.52 1.11
C ALA A 104 14.79 -4.84 1.26
N THR A 105 15.88 -5.59 1.06
CA THR A 105 17.25 -5.03 1.11
C THR A 105 17.49 -4.07 -0.06
N ILE A 106 17.13 -4.46 -1.28
CA ILE A 106 17.29 -3.58 -2.47
C ILE A 106 16.47 -2.30 -2.29
N GLY A 107 15.21 -2.42 -1.86
CA GLY A 107 14.34 -1.26 -1.62
C GLY A 107 14.88 -0.32 -0.55
N ALA A 108 15.32 -0.88 0.58
CA ALA A 108 15.91 -0.11 1.68
C ALA A 108 17.22 0.58 1.27
N LEU A 109 18.11 -0.12 0.55
CA LEU A 109 19.36 0.47 0.05
C LEU A 109 19.08 1.59 -0.95
N ALA A 110 18.16 1.39 -1.91
CA ALA A 110 17.77 2.45 -2.84
C ALA A 110 17.21 3.66 -2.08
N THR A 111 16.45 3.44 -1.00
CA THR A 111 15.95 4.52 -0.15
C THR A 111 17.07 5.23 0.62
N ILE A 112 18.05 4.51 1.17
CA ILE A 112 19.23 5.10 1.81
C ILE A 112 20.03 5.94 0.81
N MET A 113 20.21 5.45 -0.42
CA MET A 113 20.94 6.17 -1.47
C MET A 113 20.26 7.48 -1.88
N MET A 114 18.99 7.73 -1.53
CA MET A 114 18.36 9.04 -1.72
C MET A 114 19.04 10.16 -0.93
N PHE A 115 19.91 9.83 0.04
CA PHE A 115 20.83 10.78 0.67
C PHE A 115 21.75 11.50 -0.32
N LEU A 116 22.05 10.90 -1.46
CA LEU A 116 22.94 11.44 -2.49
C LEU A 116 22.26 12.49 -3.38
N LEU A 117 20.98 12.75 -3.21
CA LEU A 117 20.22 13.68 -4.05
C LEU A 117 20.66 15.12 -3.76
N THR A 118 21.45 15.68 -4.68
CA THR A 118 21.94 17.07 -4.62
C THR A 118 22.01 17.68 -6.02
N GLY A 119 21.81 18.97 -6.13
CA GLY A 119 22.02 19.73 -7.36
C GLY A 119 21.34 19.10 -8.59
N GLY A 120 22.10 18.82 -9.63
CA GLY A 120 21.60 18.23 -10.88
C GLY A 120 21.16 16.76 -10.83
N LEU A 121 21.21 16.09 -9.66
CA LEU A 121 20.86 14.68 -9.50
C LEU A 121 19.34 14.43 -9.28
N TRP A 122 18.47 15.37 -9.67
CA TRP A 122 17.00 15.21 -9.59
C TRP A 122 16.51 13.91 -10.24
N TRP A 123 17.09 13.53 -11.40
CA TRP A 123 16.72 12.29 -12.12
C TRP A 123 17.03 11.03 -11.32
N LEU A 124 18.09 11.04 -10.51
CA LEU A 124 18.45 9.90 -9.65
C LEU A 124 17.36 9.64 -8.61
N GLY A 125 16.67 10.69 -8.13
CA GLY A 125 15.52 10.55 -7.22
C GLY A 125 14.40 9.71 -7.82
N GLY A 126 14.08 9.92 -9.10
CA GLY A 126 13.09 9.10 -9.81
C GLY A 126 13.55 7.66 -9.99
N VAL A 127 14.80 7.43 -10.39
CA VAL A 127 15.37 6.07 -10.57
C VAL A 127 15.38 5.30 -9.25
N LEU A 128 15.87 5.90 -8.18
CA LEU A 128 15.90 5.28 -6.86
C LEU A 128 14.49 5.00 -6.33
N PHE A 129 13.53 5.89 -6.60
CA PHE A 129 12.13 5.67 -6.26
C PHE A 129 11.55 4.47 -7.01
N ILE A 130 11.80 4.35 -8.32
CA ILE A 130 11.31 3.21 -9.12
C ILE A 130 11.85 1.89 -8.55
N ILE A 131 13.16 1.83 -8.25
CA ILE A 131 13.80 0.64 -7.67
C ILE A 131 13.20 0.32 -6.30
N ALA A 132 13.08 1.33 -5.42
CA ALA A 132 12.55 1.15 -4.07
C ALA A 132 11.08 0.72 -4.10
N ASN A 133 10.23 1.36 -4.92
CA ASN A 133 8.81 1.08 -4.99
C ASN A 133 8.51 -0.29 -5.63
N LEU A 134 9.25 -0.68 -6.68
CA LEU A 134 9.14 -2.02 -7.25
C LEU A 134 9.56 -3.10 -6.24
N SER A 135 10.66 -2.86 -5.53
CA SER A 135 11.15 -3.77 -4.49
C SER A 135 10.22 -3.84 -3.29
N PHE A 136 9.60 -2.74 -2.91
CA PHE A 136 8.58 -2.68 -1.86
C PHE A 136 7.37 -3.55 -2.24
N GLY A 137 6.82 -3.39 -3.44
CA GLY A 137 5.70 -4.21 -3.92
C GLY A 137 6.06 -5.69 -3.98
N ALA A 138 7.24 -6.05 -4.49
CA ALA A 138 7.70 -7.43 -4.53
C ALA A 138 7.83 -8.05 -3.14
N ALA A 139 8.44 -7.34 -2.20
CA ALA A 139 8.60 -7.83 -0.83
C ALA A 139 7.26 -8.03 -0.11
N ILE A 140 6.27 -7.15 -0.36
CA ILE A 140 4.92 -7.25 0.20
C ILE A 140 4.16 -8.48 -0.33
N VAL A 141 4.30 -8.85 -1.61
CA VAL A 141 3.71 -10.09 -2.13
C VAL A 141 4.14 -11.29 -1.30
N PHE A 142 5.45 -11.42 -1.04
CA PHE A 142 5.96 -12.53 -0.24
C PHE A 142 5.57 -12.43 1.23
N TYR A 143 5.55 -11.23 1.78
CA TYR A 143 5.11 -10.95 3.14
C TYR A 143 3.64 -11.36 3.35
N ASN A 144 2.73 -10.91 2.47
CA ASN A 144 1.31 -11.22 2.55
C ASN A 144 1.04 -12.72 2.38
N ALA A 145 1.82 -13.41 1.53
CA ALA A 145 1.73 -14.86 1.33
C ALA A 145 2.04 -15.70 2.59
N TYR A 146 2.67 -15.10 3.62
CA TYR A 146 2.86 -15.75 4.93
C TYR A 146 1.59 -15.79 5.78
N LEU A 147 0.65 -14.87 5.58
CA LEU A 147 -0.52 -14.72 6.46
C LEU A 147 -1.33 -16.03 6.60
N PRO A 148 -1.66 -16.76 5.53
CA PRO A 148 -2.35 -18.04 5.64
C PRO A 148 -1.54 -19.15 6.35
N ASP A 149 -0.20 -19.03 6.33
CA ASP A 149 0.70 -20.02 6.93
C ASP A 149 0.90 -19.82 8.42
N ILE A 150 0.80 -18.58 8.93
CA ILE A 150 1.10 -18.23 10.32
C ILE A 150 -0.16 -18.06 11.18
N ALA A 151 -1.33 -17.86 10.55
CA ALA A 151 -2.59 -17.62 11.23
C ALA A 151 -3.68 -18.61 10.79
N SER A 152 -4.39 -19.22 11.76
CA SER A 152 -5.58 -20.01 11.49
C SER A 152 -6.69 -19.16 10.88
N GLU A 153 -7.70 -19.80 10.29
CA GLU A 153 -8.82 -19.08 9.64
C GLU A 153 -9.51 -18.13 10.62
N GLU A 154 -9.64 -18.49 11.89
CA GLU A 154 -10.28 -17.71 12.94
C GLU A 154 -9.43 -16.51 13.40
N GLU A 155 -8.09 -16.61 13.30
CA GLU A 155 -7.16 -15.59 13.78
C GLU A 155 -6.67 -14.63 12.69
N ARG A 156 -6.93 -14.92 11.42
CA ARG A 156 -6.41 -14.13 10.28
C ARG A 156 -6.81 -12.66 10.32
N ASP A 157 -8.07 -12.37 10.67
CA ASP A 157 -8.55 -10.98 10.77
C ASP A 157 -7.79 -10.21 11.83
N ARG A 158 -7.57 -10.85 12.99
CA ARG A 158 -6.81 -10.26 14.10
C ARG A 158 -5.34 -10.06 13.75
N VAL A 159 -4.72 -11.07 13.14
CA VAL A 159 -3.29 -11.02 12.76
C VAL A 159 -3.06 -9.99 11.65
N SER A 160 -3.91 -9.96 10.63
CA SER A 160 -3.84 -8.96 9.56
C SER A 160 -3.99 -7.54 10.12
N SER A 161 -4.98 -7.31 10.98
CA SER A 161 -5.22 -6.01 11.63
C SER A 161 -4.07 -5.60 12.53
N TYR A 162 -3.44 -6.54 13.24
CA TYR A 162 -2.26 -6.30 14.05
C TYR A 162 -1.06 -5.86 13.18
N GLY A 163 -0.85 -6.48 12.01
CA GLY A 163 0.17 -6.05 11.05
C GLY A 163 -0.03 -4.60 10.61
N TRP A 164 -1.24 -4.27 10.13
CA TRP A 164 -1.57 -2.90 9.73
C TRP A 164 -1.41 -1.88 10.88
N ALA A 165 -1.86 -2.23 12.10
CA ALA A 165 -1.66 -1.38 13.27
C ALA A 165 -0.18 -1.10 13.53
N MET A 166 0.67 -2.14 13.48
CA MET A 166 2.12 -1.99 13.63
C MET A 166 2.71 -1.10 12.52
N GLY A 167 2.22 -1.23 11.28
CA GLY A 167 2.61 -0.37 10.17
C GLY A 167 2.30 1.11 10.42
N TYR A 168 1.08 1.44 10.80
CA TYR A 168 0.71 2.82 11.14
C TYR A 168 1.54 3.40 12.28
N MET A 169 1.79 2.62 13.31
CA MET A 169 2.62 3.05 14.44
C MET A 169 4.09 3.27 14.01
N GLY A 170 4.69 2.31 13.27
CA GLY A 170 6.07 2.41 12.82
C GLY A 170 6.29 3.58 11.85
N GLY A 171 5.43 3.69 10.84
CA GLY A 171 5.47 4.82 9.89
C GLY A 171 5.18 6.15 10.56
N GLY A 172 4.20 6.20 11.48
CA GLY A 172 3.82 7.41 12.21
C GLY A 172 4.92 7.92 13.14
N ILE A 173 5.58 7.02 13.89
CA ILE A 173 6.70 7.40 14.78
C ILE A 173 7.88 7.96 13.98
N LEU A 174 8.30 7.26 12.91
CA LEU A 174 9.41 7.78 12.11
C LEU A 174 9.04 9.10 11.43
N LEU A 175 7.83 9.22 10.89
CA LEU A 175 7.37 10.47 10.29
C LEU A 175 7.38 11.63 11.30
N ALA A 176 6.91 11.39 12.54
CA ALA A 176 6.94 12.39 13.60
C ALA A 176 8.37 12.84 13.94
N LEU A 177 9.29 11.88 14.06
CA LEU A 177 10.71 12.17 14.29
C LEU A 177 11.34 12.96 13.13
N ASN A 178 11.04 12.59 11.91
CA ASN A 178 11.54 13.24 10.70
C ASN A 178 10.98 14.66 10.53
N LEU A 179 9.70 14.86 10.82
CA LEU A 179 9.11 16.21 10.79
C LEU A 179 9.69 17.09 11.89
N ALA A 180 9.83 16.58 13.10
CA ALA A 180 10.45 17.31 14.19
C ALA A 180 11.91 17.68 13.83
N PHE A 181 12.68 16.74 13.33
CA PHE A 181 14.05 16.99 12.89
C PHE A 181 14.10 18.04 11.77
N PHE A 182 13.22 17.97 10.78
CA PHE A 182 13.16 18.95 9.68
C PHE A 182 12.80 20.36 10.19
N ILE A 183 11.81 20.48 11.08
CA ILE A 183 11.38 21.77 11.64
C ILE A 183 12.50 22.46 12.44
N PHE A 184 13.23 21.70 13.25
CA PHE A 184 14.29 22.23 14.12
C PHE A 184 15.69 22.15 13.48
N SER A 185 15.80 21.74 12.21
CA SER A 185 17.10 21.51 11.57
C SER A 185 17.96 22.75 11.49
N GLU A 186 17.39 23.91 11.16
CA GLU A 186 18.11 25.17 11.07
C GLU A 186 18.60 25.66 12.44
N ASP A 187 17.82 25.45 13.50
CA ASP A 187 18.19 25.81 14.87
C ASP A 187 19.43 25.04 15.37
N ILE A 188 19.65 23.84 14.85
CA ILE A 188 20.81 22.99 15.16
C ILE A 188 21.90 23.08 14.08
N GLY A 189 21.82 24.05 13.15
CA GLY A 189 22.82 24.29 12.11
C GLY A 189 22.82 23.31 10.94
N VAL A 190 21.74 22.56 10.74
CA VAL A 190 21.57 21.63 9.61
C VAL A 190 20.74 22.31 8.52
N PRO A 191 21.29 22.53 7.31
CA PRO A 191 20.53 23.10 6.20
C PRO A 191 19.31 22.23 5.84
N GLY A 192 18.20 22.86 5.44
CA GLY A 192 16.94 22.17 5.16
C GLY A 192 17.05 21.08 4.07
N ASP A 193 17.88 21.30 3.03
CA ASP A 193 18.14 20.30 1.98
C ASP A 193 18.86 19.04 2.54
N LEU A 194 19.81 19.25 3.45
CA LEU A 194 20.50 18.15 4.15
C LEU A 194 19.54 17.43 5.10
N ALA A 195 18.66 18.16 5.79
CA ALA A 195 17.66 17.56 6.67
C ALA A 195 16.70 16.67 5.89
N VAL A 196 16.23 17.08 4.71
CA VAL A 196 15.40 16.23 3.84
C VAL A 196 16.13 14.96 3.44
N ARG A 197 17.40 15.05 3.02
CA ARG A 197 18.20 13.88 2.64
C ARG A 197 18.43 12.89 3.79
N ILE A 198 18.66 13.41 5.00
CA ILE A 198 18.77 12.61 6.22
C ILE A 198 17.45 11.90 6.49
N ASN A 199 16.31 12.59 6.37
CA ASN A 199 14.98 12.00 6.57
C ASN A 199 14.69 10.89 5.55
N LEU A 200 15.02 11.10 4.27
CA LEU A 200 14.88 10.06 3.24
C LEU A 200 15.75 8.83 3.57
N ALA A 201 17.01 9.02 3.91
CA ALA A 201 17.92 7.94 4.27
C ALA A 201 17.48 7.20 5.55
N SER A 202 16.96 7.94 6.55
CA SER A 202 16.46 7.37 7.80
C SER A 202 15.32 6.37 7.57
N ALA A 203 14.45 6.62 6.58
CA ALA A 203 13.39 5.70 6.22
C ALA A 203 13.94 4.35 5.70
N GLY A 204 14.99 4.38 4.91
CA GLY A 204 15.66 3.15 4.45
C GLY A 204 16.39 2.41 5.57
N LEU A 205 17.07 3.16 6.46
CA LEU A 205 17.72 2.58 7.65
C LEU A 205 16.69 1.96 8.61
N TRP A 206 15.56 2.62 8.84
CA TRP A 206 14.43 2.09 9.60
C TRP A 206 13.90 0.80 8.98
N TRP A 207 13.65 0.82 7.67
CA TRP A 207 13.14 -0.34 6.96
C TRP A 207 14.06 -1.55 7.10
N ILE A 208 15.34 -1.43 6.76
CA ILE A 208 16.27 -2.56 6.85
C ILE A 208 16.52 -2.97 8.31
N GLY A 209 16.67 -2.01 9.21
CA GLY A 209 16.94 -2.26 10.63
C GLY A 209 15.84 -3.08 11.30
N PHE A 210 14.58 -2.70 11.12
CA PHE A 210 13.45 -3.43 11.71
C PHE A 210 13.08 -4.70 10.94
N ALA A 211 13.36 -4.78 9.62
CA ALA A 211 13.18 -6.01 8.87
C ALA A 211 14.02 -7.20 9.42
N PHE A 212 15.14 -6.93 10.09
CA PHE A 212 15.91 -8.00 10.77
C PHE A 212 15.10 -8.75 11.82
N PHE A 213 14.19 -8.09 12.54
CA PHE A 213 13.30 -8.78 13.50
C PHE A 213 12.38 -9.77 12.79
N THR A 214 11.86 -9.39 11.63
CA THR A 214 11.06 -10.27 10.78
C THR A 214 11.92 -11.46 10.29
N TRP A 215 13.11 -11.18 9.76
CA TRP A 215 13.98 -12.22 9.23
C TRP A 215 14.45 -13.21 10.29
N ALA A 216 14.65 -12.76 11.52
CA ALA A 216 15.04 -13.62 12.62
C ALA A 216 13.90 -14.55 13.10
N ARG A 217 12.64 -14.12 12.97
CA ARG A 217 11.49 -14.84 13.54
C ARG A 217 10.65 -15.61 12.54
N LEU A 218 10.53 -15.13 11.29
CA LEU A 218 9.81 -15.87 10.25
C LEU A 218 10.53 -17.17 9.91
N ARG A 219 9.79 -18.28 9.97
CA ARG A 219 10.31 -19.60 9.61
C ARG A 219 10.30 -19.78 8.08
N PRO A 220 11.33 -20.41 7.50
CA PRO A 220 11.28 -20.83 6.12
C PRO A 220 10.09 -21.76 5.90
N ARG A 221 9.34 -21.56 4.83
CA ARG A 221 8.26 -22.47 4.40
C ARG A 221 8.78 -23.37 3.28
N HIS A 222 8.27 -24.61 3.24
CA HIS A 222 8.57 -25.51 2.14
C HIS A 222 7.93 -24.97 0.86
N ALA A 223 8.54 -25.29 -0.31
CA ALA A 223 7.92 -25.00 -1.58
C ALA A 223 6.57 -25.74 -1.65
N ALA A 224 5.53 -25.02 -2.05
CA ALA A 224 4.23 -25.62 -2.24
C ALA A 224 4.23 -26.65 -3.38
N LYS A 225 5.15 -26.47 -4.35
CA LYS A 225 5.27 -27.31 -5.55
C LYS A 225 6.74 -27.58 -5.86
N ALA A 226 7.02 -28.81 -6.36
CA ALA A 226 8.33 -29.13 -6.92
C ALA A 226 8.50 -28.49 -8.30
N LEU A 227 9.70 -28.02 -8.60
CA LEU A 227 10.03 -27.51 -9.94
C LEU A 227 10.05 -28.70 -10.92
N PRO A 228 9.29 -28.68 -12.04
CA PRO A 228 9.29 -29.75 -13.03
C PRO A 228 10.69 -29.91 -13.66
N ALA A 229 11.04 -31.16 -14.02
CA ALA A 229 12.31 -31.46 -14.65
C ALA A 229 12.46 -30.68 -16.00
N GLY A 230 13.61 -30.03 -16.16
CA GLY A 230 13.92 -29.24 -17.37
C GLY A 230 13.37 -27.80 -17.35
N GLU A 231 12.64 -27.38 -16.32
CA GLU A 231 12.17 -26.00 -16.17
C GLU A 231 13.12 -25.15 -15.32
N THR A 232 13.12 -23.85 -15.61
CA THR A 232 13.78 -22.85 -14.77
C THR A 232 12.74 -22.08 -13.96
N TYR A 233 13.13 -21.44 -12.85
CA TYR A 233 12.21 -20.61 -12.06
C TYR A 233 11.56 -19.50 -12.90
N VAL A 234 12.28 -18.92 -13.88
CA VAL A 234 11.73 -17.88 -14.75
C VAL A 234 10.72 -18.46 -15.73
N SER A 235 11.05 -19.60 -16.40
CA SER A 235 10.14 -20.23 -17.36
C SER A 235 8.85 -20.70 -16.66
N ILE A 236 8.97 -21.27 -15.45
CA ILE A 236 7.79 -21.70 -14.69
C ILE A 236 6.94 -20.49 -14.25
N GLY A 237 7.56 -19.36 -13.90
CA GLY A 237 6.83 -18.13 -13.57
C GLY A 237 5.92 -17.67 -14.72
N PHE A 238 6.43 -17.59 -15.94
CA PHE A 238 5.62 -17.23 -17.11
C PHE A 238 4.56 -18.28 -17.45
N LYS A 239 4.90 -19.57 -17.40
CA LYS A 239 3.93 -20.65 -17.64
C LYS A 239 2.81 -20.62 -16.60
N GLN A 240 3.16 -20.43 -15.34
CA GLN A 240 2.19 -20.38 -14.25
C GLN A 240 1.28 -19.17 -14.39
N LEU A 241 1.82 -17.98 -14.72
CA LEU A 241 1.02 -16.79 -14.97
C LEU A 241 -0.01 -17.05 -16.07
N LYS A 242 0.40 -17.63 -17.22
CA LYS A 242 -0.52 -18.00 -18.30
C LYS A 242 -1.58 -19.02 -17.83
N LYS A 243 -1.16 -20.02 -17.05
CA LYS A 243 -2.05 -21.03 -16.48
C LYS A 243 -3.05 -20.40 -15.53
N THR A 244 -2.63 -19.52 -14.63
CA THR A 244 -3.51 -18.87 -13.68
C THR A 244 -4.53 -17.95 -14.35
N PHE A 245 -4.18 -17.23 -15.40
CA PHE A 245 -5.18 -16.52 -16.20
C PHE A 245 -6.25 -17.45 -16.79
N SER A 246 -5.90 -18.70 -17.14
CA SER A 246 -6.88 -19.68 -17.59
C SER A 246 -7.68 -20.32 -16.44
N GLU A 247 -7.07 -20.40 -15.26
CA GLU A 247 -7.66 -21.03 -14.07
C GLU A 247 -8.50 -20.07 -13.21
N VAL A 248 -8.31 -18.76 -13.36
CA VAL A 248 -9.08 -17.69 -12.68
C VAL A 248 -10.60 -17.92 -12.80
N ARG A 249 -11.06 -18.51 -13.92
CA ARG A 249 -12.45 -18.91 -14.10
C ARG A 249 -12.94 -19.96 -13.07
N HIS A 250 -12.04 -20.70 -12.42
CA HIS A 250 -12.40 -21.66 -11.37
C HIS A 250 -12.62 -21.01 -10.01
N PHE A 251 -12.27 -19.72 -9.87
CA PHE A 251 -12.41 -18.93 -8.63
C PHE A 251 -13.30 -17.69 -8.85
N PRO A 252 -14.53 -17.85 -9.38
CA PRO A 252 -15.36 -16.72 -9.77
C PRO A 252 -15.70 -15.80 -8.59
N GLU A 253 -15.88 -16.34 -7.39
CA GLU A 253 -16.20 -15.55 -6.21
C GLU A 253 -14.99 -14.73 -5.72
N THR A 254 -13.78 -15.31 -5.77
CA THR A 254 -12.53 -14.60 -5.44
C THR A 254 -12.28 -13.47 -6.43
N MET A 255 -12.57 -13.70 -7.72
CA MET A 255 -12.44 -12.65 -8.74
C MET A 255 -13.47 -11.52 -8.59
N LYS A 256 -14.72 -11.86 -8.23
CA LYS A 256 -15.73 -10.83 -7.87
C LYS A 256 -15.26 -9.98 -6.69
N PHE A 257 -14.65 -10.62 -5.68
CA PHE A 257 -14.08 -9.90 -4.55
C PHE A 257 -12.95 -8.97 -5.01
N LEU A 258 -11.99 -9.45 -5.82
CA LEU A 258 -10.89 -8.64 -6.34
C LEU A 258 -11.42 -7.45 -7.16
N LEU A 259 -12.46 -7.63 -7.96
CA LEU A 259 -13.10 -6.54 -8.70
C LEU A 259 -13.75 -5.51 -7.76
N ALA A 260 -14.45 -5.97 -6.73
CA ALA A 260 -15.01 -5.07 -5.72
C ALA A 260 -13.90 -4.33 -4.97
N TYR A 261 -12.85 -5.05 -4.54
CA TYR A 261 -11.68 -4.51 -3.86
C TYR A 261 -10.98 -3.45 -4.71
N PHE A 262 -10.71 -3.75 -5.95
CA PHE A 262 -10.15 -2.86 -6.95
C PHE A 262 -10.88 -1.49 -6.96
N LEU A 263 -12.21 -1.51 -7.02
CA LEU A 263 -12.98 -0.28 -7.08
C LEU A 263 -12.95 0.48 -5.75
N TYR A 264 -13.36 -0.15 -4.64
CA TYR A 264 -13.46 0.61 -3.41
C TYR A 264 -12.10 1.02 -2.83
N ASN A 265 -11.04 0.23 -3.07
CA ASN A 265 -9.70 0.60 -2.63
C ASN A 265 -9.14 1.78 -3.43
N ASP A 266 -9.43 1.88 -4.73
CA ASP A 266 -9.08 3.07 -5.54
C ASP A 266 -9.76 4.33 -4.98
N GLY A 267 -11.02 4.24 -4.57
CA GLY A 267 -11.69 5.32 -3.83
C GLY A 267 -11.00 5.68 -2.53
N ILE A 268 -10.63 4.69 -1.71
CA ILE A 268 -9.90 4.89 -0.44
C ILE A 268 -8.57 5.60 -0.69
N GLN A 269 -7.75 5.06 -1.57
CA GLN A 269 -6.42 5.61 -1.88
C GLN A 269 -6.51 7.02 -2.46
N THR A 270 -7.54 7.28 -3.26
CA THR A 270 -7.75 8.63 -3.83
C THR A 270 -8.15 9.63 -2.75
N VAL A 271 -9.09 9.29 -1.85
CA VAL A 271 -9.44 10.19 -0.74
C VAL A 271 -8.20 10.52 0.09
N ILE A 272 -7.36 9.54 0.40
CA ILE A 272 -6.11 9.74 1.14
C ILE A 272 -5.18 10.68 0.37
N ALA A 273 -4.98 10.45 -0.92
CA ALA A 273 -4.07 11.22 -1.75
C ALA A 273 -4.52 12.68 -1.95
N VAL A 274 -5.84 12.93 -2.09
CA VAL A 274 -6.35 14.28 -2.36
C VAL A 274 -6.72 15.06 -1.11
N ALA A 275 -6.77 14.43 0.07
CA ALA A 275 -7.20 15.07 1.31
C ALA A 275 -6.39 16.32 1.66
N ALA A 276 -5.06 16.25 1.52
CA ALA A 276 -4.18 17.40 1.78
C ALA A 276 -4.40 18.53 0.77
N THR A 277 -4.53 18.21 -0.53
CA THR A 277 -4.82 19.18 -1.58
C THR A 277 -6.15 19.88 -1.34
N PHE A 278 -7.19 19.12 -0.99
CA PHE A 278 -8.52 19.64 -0.66
C PHE A 278 -8.47 20.58 0.54
N ALA A 279 -7.76 20.18 1.60
CA ALA A 279 -7.68 20.95 2.82
C ALA A 279 -6.86 22.24 2.68
N ALA A 280 -5.80 22.23 1.85
CA ALA A 280 -4.95 23.40 1.60
C ALA A 280 -5.57 24.40 0.60
N ALA A 281 -6.40 23.92 -0.30
CA ALA A 281 -6.94 24.76 -1.39
C ALA A 281 -7.83 25.90 -0.88
N PRO A 282 -7.88 27.04 -1.63
CA PRO A 282 -8.73 28.17 -1.28
C PRO A 282 -10.23 27.81 -1.23
N VAL A 283 -10.96 28.48 -0.32
CA VAL A 283 -12.41 28.28 -0.16
C VAL A 283 -13.17 28.53 -1.45
N ILE A 284 -12.74 29.51 -2.27
CA ILE A 284 -13.36 29.82 -3.58
C ILE A 284 -13.32 28.64 -4.56
N GLN A 285 -12.31 27.75 -4.41
CA GLN A 285 -12.18 26.53 -5.19
C GLN A 285 -12.85 25.32 -4.53
N GLY A 286 -13.57 25.56 -3.42
CA GLY A 286 -14.21 24.52 -2.64
C GLY A 286 -13.29 23.85 -1.59
N GLY A 287 -12.08 24.35 -1.38
CA GLY A 287 -11.16 23.88 -0.35
C GLY A 287 -11.51 24.37 1.06
N LEU A 288 -10.59 24.16 2.01
CA LEU A 288 -10.76 24.51 3.42
C LEU A 288 -9.77 25.59 3.91
N GLU A 289 -8.81 25.98 3.04
CA GLU A 289 -7.77 27.00 3.32
C GLU A 289 -7.00 26.76 4.63
N GLN A 290 -6.69 25.48 4.91
CA GLN A 290 -5.96 25.09 6.11
C GLN A 290 -4.45 25.33 5.91
N ASP A 291 -3.80 25.83 6.95
CA ASP A 291 -2.36 26.05 6.96
C ASP A 291 -1.56 24.74 7.05
N GLN A 292 -0.28 24.80 6.70
CA GLN A 292 0.61 23.64 6.68
C GLN A 292 0.77 22.97 8.06
N THR A 293 0.67 23.72 9.14
CA THR A 293 0.78 23.20 10.51
C THR A 293 -0.44 22.32 10.82
N THR A 294 -1.65 22.81 10.52
CA THR A 294 -2.89 22.05 10.65
C THR A 294 -2.87 20.78 9.82
N LEU A 295 -2.44 20.85 8.54
CA LEU A 295 -2.31 19.68 7.67
C LEU A 295 -1.38 18.62 8.26
N THR A 296 -0.20 19.04 8.72
CA THR A 296 0.78 18.15 9.34
C THR A 296 0.24 17.50 10.60
N ALA A 297 -0.43 18.27 11.46
CA ALA A 297 -1.06 17.76 12.67
C ALA A 297 -2.13 16.72 12.38
N VAL A 298 -2.99 16.96 11.37
CA VAL A 298 -4.04 16.00 10.96
C VAL A 298 -3.42 14.74 10.37
N ILE A 299 -2.38 14.82 9.53
CA ILE A 299 -1.69 13.64 8.97
C ILE A 299 -1.09 12.79 10.09
N LEU A 300 -0.40 13.39 11.05
CA LEU A 300 0.15 12.68 12.21
C LEU A 300 -0.95 12.06 13.06
N MET A 301 -2.03 12.81 13.35
CA MET A 301 -3.18 12.29 14.07
C MET A 301 -3.79 11.07 13.36
N ILE A 302 -3.95 11.12 12.03
CA ILE A 302 -4.47 10.01 11.23
C ILE A 302 -3.60 8.76 11.42
N GLN A 303 -2.27 8.86 11.38
CA GLN A 303 -1.38 7.72 11.55
C GLN A 303 -1.57 7.03 12.91
N PHE A 304 -1.61 7.80 14.00
CA PHE A 304 -1.80 7.24 15.34
C PHE A 304 -3.23 6.71 15.57
N MET A 305 -4.24 7.42 15.07
CA MET A 305 -5.63 6.97 15.20
C MET A 305 -5.94 5.74 14.36
N ALA A 306 -5.29 5.59 13.18
CA ALA A 306 -5.44 4.41 12.33
C ALA A 306 -4.90 3.12 12.99
N PHE A 307 -3.92 3.23 13.89
CA PHE A 307 -3.48 2.12 14.74
C PHE A 307 -4.66 1.55 15.55
N PHE A 308 -5.38 2.42 16.26
CA PHE A 308 -6.55 1.99 17.05
C PHE A 308 -7.68 1.51 16.14
N GLY A 309 -7.88 2.18 15.02
CA GLY A 309 -8.84 1.78 14.00
C GLY A 309 -8.59 0.36 13.52
N ALA A 310 -7.38 0.02 13.11
CA ALA A 310 -7.03 -1.32 12.64
C ALA A 310 -7.32 -2.41 13.70
N LEU A 311 -6.94 -2.17 14.96
CA LEU A 311 -7.22 -3.11 16.06
C LEU A 311 -8.72 -3.26 16.35
N PHE A 312 -9.49 -2.15 16.31
CA PHE A 312 -10.94 -2.17 16.48
C PHE A 312 -11.61 -3.02 15.41
N TRP A 313 -11.26 -2.82 14.14
CA TRP A 313 -11.83 -3.56 13.02
C TRP A 313 -11.47 -5.05 13.05
N GLY A 314 -10.27 -5.40 13.51
CA GLY A 314 -9.90 -6.80 13.70
C GLY A 314 -10.80 -7.52 14.71
N LYS A 315 -11.20 -6.84 15.80
CA LYS A 315 -12.19 -7.36 16.76
C LYS A 315 -13.58 -7.41 16.17
N LEU A 316 -14.01 -6.34 15.48
CA LEU A 316 -15.32 -6.25 14.86
C LEU A 316 -15.53 -7.37 13.83
N ALA A 317 -14.50 -7.67 13.02
CA ALA A 317 -14.55 -8.77 12.06
C ALA A 317 -14.78 -10.14 12.72
N GLY A 318 -14.25 -10.35 13.92
CA GLY A 318 -14.51 -11.54 14.72
C GLY A 318 -15.97 -11.63 15.23
N TRP A 319 -16.67 -10.49 15.36
CA TRP A 319 -18.07 -10.48 15.86
C TRP A 319 -19.11 -10.57 14.74
N ILE A 320 -18.94 -9.79 13.67
CA ILE A 320 -19.93 -9.67 12.60
C ILE A 320 -19.48 -10.33 11.27
N GLY A 321 -18.25 -10.84 11.23
CA GLY A 321 -17.63 -11.43 10.05
C GLY A 321 -16.89 -10.40 9.19
N ALA A 322 -15.85 -10.85 8.49
CA ALA A 322 -14.97 -10.01 7.69
C ALA A 322 -15.71 -9.24 6.58
N LYS A 323 -16.56 -9.93 5.80
CA LYS A 323 -17.33 -9.32 4.71
C LYS A 323 -18.22 -8.18 5.20
N GLN A 324 -18.99 -8.39 6.28
CA GLN A 324 -19.88 -7.39 6.87
C GLN A 324 -19.08 -6.20 7.41
N SER A 325 -17.93 -6.47 8.02
CA SER A 325 -17.02 -5.41 8.49
C SER A 325 -16.56 -4.51 7.33
N VAL A 326 -16.16 -5.08 6.19
CA VAL A 326 -15.81 -4.27 5.02
C VAL A 326 -17.02 -3.46 4.54
N ILE A 327 -18.22 -4.04 4.45
CA ILE A 327 -19.44 -3.31 4.05
C ILE A 327 -19.70 -2.12 4.98
N VAL A 328 -19.61 -2.32 6.31
CA VAL A 328 -19.78 -1.23 7.28
C VAL A 328 -18.72 -0.13 7.08
N SER A 329 -17.45 -0.52 6.84
CA SER A 329 -16.40 0.47 6.57
C SER A 329 -16.68 1.29 5.31
N LEU A 330 -17.21 0.68 4.25
CA LEU A 330 -17.55 1.40 3.01
C LEU A 330 -18.71 2.37 3.21
N VAL A 331 -19.68 2.03 4.07
CA VAL A 331 -20.75 2.98 4.45
C VAL A 331 -20.18 4.20 5.16
N ILE A 332 -19.22 4.00 6.07
CA ILE A 332 -18.55 5.11 6.75
C ILE A 332 -17.71 5.93 5.75
N TRP A 333 -16.99 5.29 4.82
CA TRP A 333 -16.26 5.98 3.76
C TRP A 333 -17.18 6.85 2.89
N ALA A 334 -18.35 6.33 2.50
CA ALA A 334 -19.35 7.11 1.79
C ALA A 334 -19.83 8.31 2.61
N GLY A 335 -20.04 8.12 3.92
CA GLY A 335 -20.36 9.18 4.87
C GLY A 335 -19.26 10.25 4.98
N VAL A 336 -17.99 9.84 5.01
CA VAL A 336 -16.81 10.73 5.00
C VAL A 336 -16.83 11.63 3.76
N VAL A 337 -17.06 11.07 2.59
CA VAL A 337 -17.12 11.81 1.32
C VAL A 337 -18.30 12.79 1.29
N ILE A 338 -19.49 12.36 1.72
CA ILE A 338 -20.67 13.22 1.81
C ILE A 338 -20.45 14.37 2.80
N TYR A 339 -19.84 14.08 3.94
CA TYR A 339 -19.53 15.11 4.95
C TYR A 339 -18.47 16.10 4.45
N ALA A 340 -17.43 15.62 3.76
CA ALA A 340 -16.43 16.48 3.12
C ALA A 340 -17.05 17.42 2.07
N TYR A 341 -18.06 16.93 1.31
CA TYR A 341 -18.79 17.73 0.34
C TYR A 341 -19.61 18.85 0.98
N GLY A 342 -20.42 18.54 1.97
CA GLY A 342 -21.47 19.46 2.45
C GLY A 342 -21.35 19.90 3.91
N GLY A 343 -20.64 19.16 4.74
CA GLY A 343 -20.60 19.35 6.20
C GLY A 343 -19.56 20.35 6.70
N LEU A 344 -18.45 20.53 5.97
CA LEU A 344 -17.33 21.38 6.40
C LEU A 344 -17.60 22.85 6.09
N LYS A 345 -18.17 23.59 7.05
CA LYS A 345 -18.58 25.00 6.89
C LYS A 345 -18.46 25.79 8.19
N GLY A 346 -18.34 27.14 8.05
CA GLY A 346 -18.37 28.09 9.17
C GLY A 346 -17.06 28.18 9.95
N ASP A 347 -17.08 28.87 11.06
CA ASP A 347 -15.90 29.23 11.86
C ASP A 347 -15.22 28.04 12.53
N SER A 348 -15.86 26.88 12.61
CA SER A 348 -15.34 25.66 13.21
C SER A 348 -14.77 24.67 12.17
N VAL A 349 -14.49 25.12 10.94
CA VAL A 349 -14.06 24.24 9.84
C VAL A 349 -12.79 23.45 10.16
N THR A 350 -11.83 24.05 10.88
CA THR A 350 -10.62 23.36 11.34
C THR A 350 -10.94 22.21 12.29
N ALA A 351 -11.79 22.44 13.30
CA ALA A 351 -12.20 21.38 14.22
C ALA A 351 -12.97 20.27 13.49
N GLN A 352 -13.84 20.63 12.55
CA GLN A 352 -14.59 19.68 11.71
C GLN A 352 -13.63 18.86 10.82
N PHE A 353 -12.53 19.46 10.32
CA PHE A 353 -11.51 18.77 9.57
C PHE A 353 -10.74 17.75 10.43
N PHE A 354 -10.41 18.08 11.67
CA PHE A 354 -9.85 17.11 12.62
C PHE A 354 -10.81 15.94 12.86
N ILE A 355 -12.11 16.21 13.07
CA ILE A 355 -13.13 15.16 13.26
C ILE A 355 -13.21 14.26 12.00
N LEU A 356 -13.23 14.85 10.80
CA LEU A 356 -13.19 14.10 9.56
C LEU A 356 -11.95 13.21 9.47
N GLY A 357 -10.78 13.75 9.86
CA GLY A 357 -9.52 13.00 9.95
C GLY A 357 -9.61 11.80 10.89
N VAL A 358 -10.30 11.91 12.02
CA VAL A 358 -10.53 10.78 12.94
C VAL A 358 -11.37 9.69 12.26
N PHE A 359 -12.45 10.03 11.57
CA PHE A 359 -13.25 9.05 10.84
C PHE A 359 -12.48 8.39 9.71
N ILE A 360 -11.71 9.16 8.94
CA ILE A 360 -10.80 8.61 7.91
C ILE A 360 -9.83 7.62 8.55
N ALA A 361 -9.16 8.01 9.63
CA ALA A 361 -8.18 7.17 10.32
C ALA A 361 -8.79 5.85 10.82
N LEU A 362 -9.96 5.93 11.45
CA LEU A 362 -10.65 4.76 11.98
C LEU A 362 -10.96 3.74 10.89
N VAL A 363 -11.44 4.16 9.71
CA VAL A 363 -11.86 3.22 8.66
C VAL A 363 -10.72 2.82 7.72
N MET A 364 -9.68 3.65 7.57
CA MET A 364 -8.58 3.42 6.66
C MET A 364 -7.85 2.11 6.95
N GLY A 365 -7.36 1.94 8.18
CA GLY A 365 -6.64 0.75 8.58
C GLY A 365 -7.52 -0.51 8.58
N GLY A 366 -8.79 -0.35 8.97
CA GLY A 366 -9.73 -1.46 9.05
C GLY A 366 -10.11 -2.03 7.70
N SER A 367 -10.52 -1.19 6.76
CA SER A 367 -10.96 -1.64 5.43
C SER A 367 -9.85 -2.41 4.70
N GLN A 368 -8.60 -1.94 4.76
CA GLN A 368 -7.46 -2.60 4.13
C GLN A 368 -7.06 -3.90 4.87
N ALA A 369 -6.98 -3.86 6.19
CA ALA A 369 -6.60 -5.02 7.00
C ALA A 369 -7.57 -6.19 6.85
N ILE A 370 -8.90 -5.90 6.89
CA ILE A 370 -9.93 -6.93 6.78
C ILE A 370 -10.06 -7.43 5.34
N SER A 371 -9.89 -6.56 4.34
CA SER A 371 -9.85 -6.99 2.93
C SER A 371 -8.71 -7.96 2.65
N ARG A 372 -7.52 -7.70 3.20
CA ARG A 372 -6.35 -8.59 3.09
C ARG A 372 -6.64 -9.95 3.73
N SER A 373 -7.21 -9.97 4.93
CA SER A 373 -7.50 -11.21 5.63
C SER A 373 -8.64 -12.00 4.95
N LEU A 374 -9.68 -11.32 4.48
CA LEU A 374 -10.78 -11.92 3.73
C LEU A 374 -10.29 -12.56 2.43
N PHE A 375 -9.40 -11.86 1.70
CA PHE A 375 -8.77 -12.42 0.52
C PHE A 375 -7.93 -13.66 0.84
N ALA A 376 -7.14 -13.60 1.93
CA ALA A 376 -6.32 -14.72 2.38
C ALA A 376 -7.13 -16.01 2.70
N GLN A 377 -8.43 -15.89 3.02
CA GLN A 377 -9.32 -17.02 3.24
C GLN A 377 -9.83 -17.65 1.93
N MET A 378 -9.87 -16.88 0.84
CA MET A 378 -10.46 -17.26 -0.44
C MET A 378 -9.44 -17.75 -1.48
N ILE A 379 -8.15 -17.88 -1.10
CA ILE A 379 -7.09 -18.32 -2.00
C ILE A 379 -6.72 -19.78 -1.78
N PRO A 380 -6.37 -20.53 -2.85
CA PRO A 380 -6.00 -21.93 -2.74
C PRO A 380 -4.63 -22.08 -2.09
N ARG A 381 -4.47 -23.10 -1.25
CA ARG A 381 -3.18 -23.48 -0.67
C ARG A 381 -2.16 -23.81 -1.75
N GLY A 382 -0.94 -23.33 -1.59
CA GLY A 382 0.16 -23.51 -2.51
C GLY A 382 0.18 -22.54 -3.69
N LYS A 383 -0.67 -21.50 -3.66
CA LYS A 383 -0.70 -20.40 -4.64
C LYS A 383 -0.77 -19.02 -3.94
N GLU A 384 -0.37 -18.97 -2.68
CA GLU A 384 -0.53 -17.77 -1.86
C GLU A 384 0.19 -16.58 -2.46
N ALA A 385 1.46 -16.74 -2.85
CA ALA A 385 2.24 -15.63 -3.39
C ALA A 385 1.73 -15.18 -4.77
N GLU A 386 1.28 -16.12 -5.60
CA GLU A 386 0.67 -15.83 -6.91
C GLU A 386 -0.61 -15.01 -6.77
N PHE A 387 -1.53 -15.43 -5.89
CA PHE A 387 -2.79 -14.72 -5.67
C PHE A 387 -2.57 -13.36 -4.97
N PHE A 388 -1.66 -13.29 -4.01
CA PHE A 388 -1.31 -11.99 -3.41
C PHE A 388 -0.64 -11.04 -4.40
N ALA A 389 0.04 -11.53 -5.43
CA ALA A 389 0.51 -10.66 -6.51
C ALA A 389 -0.65 -10.00 -7.26
N PHE A 390 -1.74 -10.71 -7.54
CA PHE A 390 -2.96 -10.12 -8.11
C PHE A 390 -3.66 -9.15 -7.14
N TYR A 391 -3.64 -9.46 -5.85
CA TYR A 391 -4.14 -8.54 -4.82
C TYR A 391 -3.38 -7.22 -4.83
N GLU A 392 -2.04 -7.27 -4.84
CA GLU A 392 -1.18 -6.09 -4.90
C GLU A 392 -1.39 -5.27 -6.19
N ILE A 393 -1.61 -5.95 -7.33
CA ILE A 393 -1.99 -5.27 -8.57
C ILE A 393 -3.32 -4.54 -8.38
N SER A 394 -4.31 -5.18 -7.74
CA SER A 394 -5.61 -4.57 -7.46
C SER A 394 -5.51 -3.45 -6.44
N GLU A 395 -4.52 -3.49 -5.56
CA GLU A 395 -4.27 -2.43 -4.57
C GLU A 395 -3.57 -1.20 -5.18
N ARG A 396 -2.59 -1.42 -6.05
CA ARG A 396 -1.70 -0.36 -6.56
C ARG A 396 -1.94 0.00 -8.01
N GLY A 397 -2.27 -1.01 -8.83
CA GLY A 397 -2.37 -0.87 -10.28
C GLY A 397 -3.52 0.02 -10.76
N THR A 398 -4.41 0.38 -9.88
CA THR A 398 -5.62 1.17 -10.17
C THR A 398 -5.65 2.53 -9.53
N SER A 399 -4.67 2.84 -8.70
CA SER A 399 -4.56 4.14 -8.02
C SER A 399 -4.44 5.35 -8.97
N TRP A 400 -4.83 5.21 -10.23
CA TRP A 400 -4.92 6.27 -11.24
C TRP A 400 -6.36 6.61 -11.64
N ILE A 401 -7.33 5.67 -11.48
CA ILE A 401 -8.72 5.89 -11.93
C ILE A 401 -9.40 6.90 -11.02
N GLY A 402 -9.26 6.75 -9.72
CA GLY A 402 -9.82 7.67 -8.74
C GLY A 402 -9.28 9.09 -8.87
N PRO A 403 -7.94 9.31 -8.91
CA PRO A 403 -7.38 10.62 -9.22
C PRO A 403 -7.82 11.19 -10.57
N LEU A 404 -8.01 10.34 -11.60
CA LEU A 404 -8.56 10.77 -12.88
C LEU A 404 -10.00 11.27 -12.75
N VAL A 405 -10.87 10.51 -12.06
CA VAL A 405 -12.26 10.91 -11.80
C VAL A 405 -12.32 12.21 -11.00
N PHE A 406 -11.49 12.32 -9.95
CA PHE A 406 -11.36 13.55 -9.17
C PHE A 406 -10.90 14.73 -10.03
N GLY A 407 -9.86 14.56 -10.82
CA GLY A 407 -9.31 15.60 -11.70
C GLY A 407 -10.31 16.05 -12.76
N LEU A 408 -10.98 15.11 -13.43
CA LEU A 408 -12.01 15.41 -14.42
C LEU A 408 -13.20 16.14 -13.79
N ALA A 409 -13.68 15.69 -12.63
CA ALA A 409 -14.77 16.35 -11.93
C ALA A 409 -14.38 17.78 -11.53
N ASN A 410 -13.15 17.98 -11.01
CA ASN A 410 -12.65 19.31 -10.70
C ASN A 410 -12.51 20.20 -11.96
N GLN A 411 -12.03 19.64 -13.07
CA GLN A 411 -11.90 20.38 -14.33
C GLN A 411 -13.26 20.80 -14.92
N ILE A 412 -14.26 19.94 -14.81
CA ILE A 412 -15.61 20.20 -15.37
C ILE A 412 -16.39 21.19 -14.50
N PHE A 413 -16.34 21.01 -13.18
CA PHE A 413 -17.18 21.77 -12.26
C PHE A 413 -16.46 22.92 -11.55
N GLY A 414 -15.12 23.01 -11.64
CA GLY A 414 -14.31 24.06 -11.00
C GLY A 414 -14.40 24.06 -9.47
N ASN A 415 -14.77 22.93 -8.86
CA ASN A 415 -15.03 22.85 -7.43
C ASN A 415 -14.56 21.51 -6.83
N LEU A 416 -13.61 21.60 -5.89
CA LEU A 416 -13.01 20.44 -5.24
C LEU A 416 -13.99 19.63 -4.39
N ARG A 417 -15.04 20.26 -3.83
CA ARG A 417 -16.07 19.52 -3.08
C ARG A 417 -16.86 18.59 -4.00
N ILE A 418 -17.20 19.04 -5.21
CA ILE A 418 -17.85 18.19 -6.22
C ILE A 418 -16.91 17.07 -6.66
N ALA A 419 -15.61 17.39 -6.81
CA ALA A 419 -14.60 16.40 -7.19
C ALA A 419 -14.45 15.29 -6.11
N ILE A 420 -14.48 15.66 -4.81
CA ILE A 420 -14.50 14.68 -3.72
C ILE A 420 -15.79 13.87 -3.74
N LEU A 421 -16.95 14.52 -3.94
CA LEU A 421 -18.23 13.81 -4.01
C LEU A 421 -18.27 12.79 -5.15
N ALA A 422 -17.59 13.04 -6.27
CA ALA A 422 -17.51 12.08 -7.37
C ALA A 422 -16.88 10.75 -6.95
N LEU A 423 -16.01 10.75 -5.94
CA LEU A 423 -15.38 9.53 -5.40
C LEU A 423 -16.38 8.60 -4.70
N ILE A 424 -17.58 9.08 -4.36
CA ILE A 424 -18.65 8.23 -3.77
C ILE A 424 -19.01 7.06 -4.71
N PHE A 425 -18.82 7.24 -6.02
CA PHE A 425 -19.03 6.20 -7.02
C PHE A 425 -18.30 4.92 -6.67
N PHE A 426 -17.04 5.00 -6.25
CA PHE A 426 -16.21 3.85 -5.90
C PHE A 426 -16.74 3.10 -4.68
N PHE A 427 -17.20 3.82 -3.66
CA PHE A 427 -17.77 3.23 -2.46
C PHE A 427 -19.15 2.59 -2.73
N ILE A 428 -20.00 3.26 -3.53
CA ILE A 428 -21.28 2.70 -3.96
C ILE A 428 -21.08 1.42 -4.78
N MET A 429 -20.13 1.41 -5.73
CA MET A 429 -19.83 0.21 -6.51
C MET A 429 -19.31 -0.93 -5.63
N GLY A 430 -18.46 -0.64 -4.64
CA GLY A 430 -18.05 -1.61 -3.63
C GLY A 430 -19.22 -2.16 -2.83
N LEU A 431 -20.13 -1.29 -2.36
CA LEU A 431 -21.35 -1.65 -1.63
C LEU A 431 -22.34 -2.48 -2.45
N ILE A 432 -22.39 -2.27 -3.77
CA ILE A 432 -23.22 -3.06 -4.68
C ILE A 432 -22.58 -4.43 -4.95
N LEU A 433 -21.27 -4.47 -5.25
CA LEU A 433 -20.60 -5.70 -5.69
C LEU A 433 -20.31 -6.67 -4.53
N LEU A 434 -19.89 -6.15 -3.39
CA LEU A 434 -19.47 -6.99 -2.27
C LEU A 434 -20.56 -7.93 -1.72
N PRO A 435 -21.86 -7.55 -1.62
CA PRO A 435 -22.93 -8.46 -1.24
C PRO A 435 -23.04 -9.69 -2.15
N PHE A 436 -22.76 -9.56 -3.45
CA PHE A 436 -22.82 -10.67 -4.40
C PHE A 436 -21.65 -11.65 -4.32
N VAL A 437 -20.62 -11.35 -3.53
CA VAL A 437 -19.50 -12.27 -3.27
C VAL A 437 -19.94 -13.34 -2.27
N ASN A 438 -19.94 -14.59 -2.69
CA ASN A 438 -20.21 -15.71 -1.79
C ASN A 438 -18.87 -16.21 -1.20
N VAL A 439 -18.51 -15.70 -0.01
CA VAL A 439 -17.26 -16.02 0.68
C VAL A 439 -17.15 -17.52 0.99
N GLN A 440 -18.23 -18.16 1.46
CA GLN A 440 -18.22 -19.59 1.79
C GLN A 440 -17.97 -20.46 0.56
N LYS A 441 -18.57 -20.08 -0.58
CA LYS A 441 -18.31 -20.75 -1.85
C LYS A 441 -16.85 -20.55 -2.29
N ALA A 442 -16.31 -19.33 -2.18
CA ALA A 442 -14.91 -19.06 -2.52
C ALA A 442 -13.93 -19.90 -1.69
N ILE A 443 -14.16 -20.00 -0.37
CA ILE A 443 -13.38 -20.86 0.54
C ILE A 443 -13.50 -22.33 0.13
N GLY A 444 -14.72 -22.80 -0.18
CA GLY A 444 -14.95 -24.17 -0.64
C GLY A 444 -14.26 -24.50 -1.97
N ASP A 445 -14.28 -23.56 -2.93
CA ASP A 445 -13.60 -23.71 -4.22
C ASP A 445 -12.07 -23.73 -4.04
N ALA A 446 -11.53 -22.89 -3.16
CA ALA A 446 -10.10 -22.86 -2.82
C ALA A 446 -9.64 -24.16 -2.16
N LYS A 447 -10.40 -24.69 -1.22
CA LYS A 447 -10.08 -25.98 -0.53
C LYS A 447 -10.11 -27.16 -1.50
N ARG A 448 -11.17 -27.29 -2.31
CA ARG A 448 -11.31 -28.36 -3.32
C ARG A 448 -10.17 -28.34 -4.34
N TYR A 449 -9.77 -27.16 -4.78
CA TYR A 449 -8.64 -27.03 -5.70
C TYR A 449 -7.33 -27.49 -5.06
N GLY A 450 -7.10 -27.17 -3.80
CA GLY A 450 -5.93 -27.63 -3.05
C GLY A 450 -5.88 -29.15 -2.90
N GLU A 451 -7.00 -29.79 -2.57
CA GLU A 451 -7.13 -31.24 -2.40
C GLU A 451 -6.88 -32.00 -3.71
N ASN A 452 -7.47 -31.55 -4.81
CA ASN A 452 -7.30 -32.17 -6.13
C ASN A 452 -5.84 -32.11 -6.63
N ASN A 453 -5.11 -31.05 -6.31
CA ASN A 453 -3.71 -30.93 -6.72
C ASN A 453 -2.73 -31.66 -5.78
N SER A 454 -3.10 -31.89 -4.52
CA SER A 454 -2.31 -32.72 -3.60
C SER A 454 -2.41 -34.22 -3.88
N SER A 455 -3.56 -34.68 -4.33
CA SER A 455 -3.77 -36.09 -4.73
C SER A 455 -3.13 -36.45 -6.08
N GLY A 456 -2.98 -35.47 -6.99
CA GLY A 456 -2.28 -35.68 -8.27
C GLY A 456 -0.74 -35.68 -8.19
N ALA A 457 -0.17 -35.30 -7.05
CA ALA A 457 1.28 -35.32 -6.81
C ALA A 457 1.77 -36.61 -6.13
N GLN A 458 0.89 -37.55 -5.84
CA GLN A 458 1.19 -38.87 -5.21
C GLN A 458 1.14 -40.04 -6.21
N VAL A 459 1.00 -39.81 -7.52
CA VAL A 459 1.03 -40.87 -8.57
C VAL A 459 2.29 -40.77 -9.40
#